data_12295336e72988d7fbf7ac33f0661bbe
#
_entry.id   12295336e72988d7fbf7ac33f0661bbe
#
_cell.length_a   1.000
_cell.length_b   1.000
_cell.length_c   1.000
_cell.angle_alpha   90.00
_cell.angle_beta   90.00
_cell.angle_gamma   90.00
#
_symmetry.space_group_name_H-M   'P 1'
#
loop_
_entity.id
_entity.type
_entity.pdbx_description
1 polymer ?
#
loop_
_entity_poly.entity_id
_entity_poly.type
_entity_poly.pdbx_seq_one_letter_code
_entity_poly.pdbx_strand_id
1 'polypeptide(L)'
;MLIRHPSAVPPSEVTPRDVYEKRRELLKAAAAAAVLLPGLATAQQKLQAKPGPFSTMEKPTPAELVTSYCNFYEFGTDKEDPPRYAPKMLKTRPWTVQVEGAVKRARTFDIEELLKLAALEDRVYRLRCVEAWSAVVPWVGFPLSELIKRVEPAGNAKFVEFVTLADPKQMRGLRSPVIDWPYTEGLRMDEAMHPLTLMTFGMYGDVLPAQNGAPVRVVVPWKYGFKSAKSLVRIRFVEKQPATAWEKSNPSEYGFYSNVNPARDHPRWTQKSERRLGEDGLFTKRRPTLMFNGYGEQVASLYAGMDLMKLY
;
A
#
# COMPACT_ATOMS: atom_id res chain seq x y z
N MET A 1 43.63 5.87 58.79
CA MET A 1 43.68 5.32 57.41
C MET A 1 42.32 5.57 56.73
N LEU A 2 42.22 6.58 55.83
CA LEU A 2 40.97 6.94 55.18
C LEU A 2 40.85 6.03 53.95
N ILE A 3 39.90 5.08 53.96
CA ILE A 3 39.58 4.23 52.83
C ILE A 3 38.77 5.09 51.82
N ARG A 4 39.37 5.49 50.68
CA ARG A 4 38.68 6.10 49.57
C ARG A 4 38.07 4.98 48.76
N HIS A 5 36.75 4.89 48.75
CA HIS A 5 36.04 4.07 47.74
C HIS A 5 36.15 4.77 46.39
N PRO A 6 36.48 4.06 45.30
CA PRO A 6 36.41 4.64 43.94
C PRO A 6 34.97 5.01 43.66
N SER A 7 34.73 6.16 43.02
CA SER A 7 33.39 6.58 42.59
C SER A 7 32.87 5.54 41.58
N ALA A 8 31.63 5.11 41.75
CA ALA A 8 30.99 4.10 40.91
C ALA A 8 30.73 4.58 39.46
N VAL A 9 30.99 5.88 39.19
CA VAL A 9 30.77 6.49 37.85
C VAL A 9 32.06 7.20 37.43
N PRO A 10 32.59 6.94 36.22
CA PRO A 10 33.73 7.63 35.66
C PRO A 10 33.46 9.15 35.55
N PRO A 11 34.47 10.04 35.80
CA PRO A 11 34.30 11.49 35.68
C PRO A 11 33.80 11.95 34.30
N SER A 12 34.07 11.19 33.23
CA SER A 12 33.59 11.45 31.86
C SER A 12 32.08 11.22 31.67
N GLU A 13 31.44 10.50 32.60
CA GLU A 13 30.00 10.24 32.57
C GLU A 13 29.21 11.16 33.50
N VAL A 14 29.88 12.02 34.23
CA VAL A 14 29.25 13.00 35.12
C VAL A 14 29.06 14.31 34.37
N THR A 15 27.81 14.69 34.14
CA THR A 15 27.51 16.00 33.55
C THR A 15 28.03 17.13 34.44
N PRO A 16 28.86 18.07 33.93
CA PRO A 16 29.33 19.21 34.71
C PRO A 16 28.16 20.00 35.30
N ARG A 17 28.37 20.51 36.54
CA ARG A 17 27.31 21.17 37.30
C ARG A 17 26.74 22.39 36.59
N ASP A 18 27.57 23.18 35.94
CA ASP A 18 27.17 24.34 35.14
C ASP A 18 26.28 23.98 33.94
N VAL A 19 26.53 22.82 33.28
CA VAL A 19 25.69 22.28 32.21
C VAL A 19 24.35 21.79 32.76
N TYR A 20 24.40 21.15 33.96
CA TYR A 20 23.16 20.68 34.60
C TYR A 20 22.28 21.85 35.07
N GLU A 21 22.88 22.92 35.65
CA GLU A 21 22.13 24.10 36.06
C GLU A 21 21.54 24.88 34.89
N LYS A 22 22.24 24.93 33.73
CA LYS A 22 21.78 25.59 32.49
C LYS A 22 20.92 24.71 31.56
N ARG A 23 20.64 23.45 31.95
CA ARG A 23 19.87 22.51 31.10
C ARG A 23 18.55 23.08 30.59
N ARG A 24 17.86 23.91 31.40
CA ARG A 24 16.56 24.51 31.03
C ARG A 24 16.72 25.58 29.98
N GLU A 25 17.81 26.32 29.99
CA GLU A 25 18.15 27.31 28.97
C GLU A 25 18.64 26.65 27.69
N LEU A 26 19.44 25.59 27.80
CA LEU A 26 19.87 24.77 26.65
C LEU A 26 18.68 24.09 25.95
N LEU A 27 17.72 23.58 26.71
CA LEU A 27 16.50 23.01 26.14
C LEU A 27 15.63 24.09 25.48
N LYS A 28 15.53 25.29 26.05
CA LYS A 28 14.84 26.43 25.45
C LYS A 28 15.55 26.91 24.18
N ALA A 29 16.87 26.97 24.18
CA ALA A 29 17.67 27.35 23.01
C ALA A 29 17.59 26.29 21.91
N ALA A 30 17.60 24.99 22.24
CA ALA A 30 17.40 23.90 21.31
C ALA A 30 15.98 23.93 20.70
N ALA A 31 14.96 24.21 21.50
CA ALA A 31 13.58 24.37 21.00
C ALA A 31 13.44 25.61 20.11
N ALA A 32 14.09 26.73 20.45
CA ALA A 32 14.10 27.93 19.61
C ALA A 32 14.90 27.72 18.30
N ALA A 33 16.03 26.99 18.36
CA ALA A 33 16.79 26.61 17.17
C ALA A 33 16.03 25.65 16.26
N ALA A 34 15.21 24.75 16.82
CA ALA A 34 14.33 23.87 16.04
C ALA A 34 13.20 24.61 15.31
N VAL A 35 12.80 25.79 15.82
CA VAL A 35 11.83 26.69 15.17
C VAL A 35 12.48 27.53 14.08
N LEU A 36 13.80 27.80 14.18
CA LEU A 36 14.55 28.65 13.23
C LEU A 36 15.26 27.86 12.12
N LEU A 37 15.39 26.53 12.25
CA LEU A 37 15.73 25.71 11.12
C LEU A 37 14.46 25.58 10.27
N PRO A 38 14.44 26.07 9.00
CA PRO A 38 13.40 25.65 8.08
C PRO A 38 13.57 24.15 7.99
N GLY A 39 12.67 23.44 8.67
CA GLY A 39 12.66 22.01 8.65
C GLY A 39 12.67 21.59 7.20
N LEU A 40 13.62 20.76 6.82
CA LEU A 40 13.51 19.82 5.70
C LEU A 40 12.47 18.73 6.06
N ALA A 41 11.39 19.12 6.69
CA ALA A 41 10.11 18.47 6.52
C ALA A 41 9.77 18.74 5.06
N THR A 42 10.04 17.80 4.17
CA THR A 42 9.37 17.75 2.89
C THR A 42 7.89 17.88 3.21
N ALA A 43 7.35 19.08 3.00
CA ALA A 43 5.94 19.37 3.27
C ALA A 43 5.17 18.30 2.50
N GLN A 44 4.54 17.37 3.24
CA GLN A 44 3.78 16.28 2.65
C GLN A 44 2.70 16.94 1.82
N GLN A 45 2.75 16.77 0.51
CA GLN A 45 1.88 17.48 -0.41
C GLN A 45 0.45 17.00 -0.21
N LYS A 46 -0.41 17.87 0.34
CA LYS A 46 -1.83 17.59 0.53
C LYS A 46 -2.53 17.40 -0.81
N LEU A 47 -3.38 16.40 -0.88
CA LEU A 47 -4.28 16.18 -2.00
C LEU A 47 -5.67 16.70 -1.64
N GLN A 48 -6.23 17.54 -2.49
CA GLN A 48 -7.62 17.98 -2.33
C GLN A 48 -8.55 16.88 -2.84
N ALA A 49 -9.31 16.29 -1.95
CA ALA A 49 -10.25 15.22 -2.25
C ALA A 49 -11.59 15.49 -1.57
N LYS A 50 -12.68 15.01 -2.18
CA LYS A 50 -14.02 15.04 -1.58
C LYS A 50 -14.32 13.70 -0.93
N PRO A 51 -15.12 13.62 0.16
CA PRO A 51 -15.59 12.36 0.67
C PRO A 51 -16.23 11.52 -0.43
N GLY A 52 -15.72 10.30 -0.63
CA GLY A 52 -16.23 9.38 -1.64
C GLY A 52 -17.25 8.40 -1.07
N PRO A 53 -18.06 7.76 -1.92
CA PRO A 53 -18.97 6.70 -1.52
C PRO A 53 -18.21 5.45 -1.07
N PHE A 54 -18.92 4.49 -0.45
CA PHE A 54 -18.39 3.17 -0.06
C PHE A 54 -17.35 3.17 1.06
N SER A 55 -17.14 4.28 1.77
CA SER A 55 -16.29 4.32 2.96
C SER A 55 -16.90 3.49 4.09
N THR A 56 -16.06 2.70 4.80
CA THR A 56 -16.46 2.08 6.06
C THR A 56 -16.49 3.11 7.18
N MET A 57 -17.36 2.89 8.17
CA MET A 57 -17.42 3.71 9.38
C MET A 57 -16.42 3.26 10.46
N GLU A 58 -15.60 2.25 10.18
CA GLU A 58 -14.57 1.81 11.10
C GLU A 58 -13.48 2.87 11.27
N LYS A 59 -12.95 2.97 12.51
CA LYS A 59 -11.84 3.88 12.81
C LYS A 59 -10.63 3.53 11.95
N PRO A 60 -10.02 4.49 11.24
CA PRO A 60 -8.78 4.28 10.52
C PRO A 60 -7.66 3.77 11.43
N THR A 61 -6.87 2.86 10.92
CA THR A 61 -5.61 2.43 11.55
C THR A 61 -4.65 3.63 11.58
N PRO A 62 -3.89 3.86 12.67
CA PRO A 62 -2.91 4.95 12.71
C PRO A 62 -1.96 4.92 11.52
N ALA A 63 -1.69 6.08 10.93
CA ALA A 63 -0.87 6.20 9.71
C ALA A 63 0.54 5.61 9.91
N GLU A 64 1.12 5.79 11.09
CA GLU A 64 2.45 5.30 11.46
C GLU A 64 2.55 3.78 11.31
N LEU A 65 1.49 3.05 11.67
CA LEU A 65 1.46 1.59 11.56
C LEU A 65 1.33 1.14 10.10
N VAL A 66 0.51 1.83 9.31
CA VAL A 66 0.32 1.51 7.88
C VAL A 66 1.55 1.86 7.05
N THR A 67 2.32 2.85 7.46
CA THR A 67 3.54 3.29 6.76
C THR A 67 4.81 2.57 7.24
N SER A 68 4.79 1.91 8.39
CA SER A 68 5.93 1.17 8.93
C SER A 68 5.84 -0.35 8.76
N TYR A 69 4.66 -0.89 8.47
CA TYR A 69 4.42 -2.33 8.30
C TYR A 69 3.93 -2.62 6.88
N CYS A 70 4.85 -2.83 5.95
CA CYS A 70 4.56 -2.85 4.52
C CYS A 70 5.01 -4.15 3.84
N ASN A 71 4.21 -4.62 2.88
CA ASN A 71 4.61 -5.63 1.90
C ASN A 71 4.90 -4.94 0.58
N PHE A 72 6.18 -4.76 0.24
CA PHE A 72 6.61 -4.20 -1.03
C PHE A 72 7.94 -4.86 -1.41
N TYR A 73 7.84 -6.06 -1.99
CA TYR A 73 8.94 -7.00 -2.19
C TYR A 73 10.05 -6.47 -3.08
N GLU A 74 9.75 -5.49 -3.93
CA GLU A 74 10.73 -4.76 -4.71
C GLU A 74 11.79 -4.04 -3.83
N PHE A 75 11.48 -3.80 -2.53
CA PHE A 75 12.43 -3.23 -1.58
C PHE A 75 12.97 -4.23 -0.56
N GLY A 76 12.35 -5.40 -0.43
CA GLY A 76 12.76 -6.47 0.48
C GLY A 76 11.57 -7.29 0.96
N THR A 77 11.87 -8.42 1.60
CA THR A 77 10.86 -9.39 2.07
C THR A 77 10.33 -9.09 3.47
N ASP A 78 11.10 -8.35 4.29
CA ASP A 78 10.69 -7.97 5.62
C ASP A 78 9.75 -6.74 5.59
N LYS A 79 8.84 -6.66 6.57
CA LYS A 79 7.84 -5.58 6.64
C LYS A 79 8.46 -4.19 6.84
N GLU A 80 9.65 -4.14 7.40
CA GLU A 80 10.41 -2.92 7.73
C GLU A 80 11.34 -2.49 6.59
N ASP A 81 11.61 -3.37 5.61
CA ASP A 81 12.46 -3.04 4.46
C ASP A 81 11.87 -1.91 3.60
N PRO A 82 10.60 -1.95 3.16
CA PRO A 82 10.04 -0.88 2.35
C PRO A 82 10.09 0.49 3.04
N PRO A 83 9.67 0.68 4.30
CA PRO A 83 9.78 1.98 4.97
C PRO A 83 11.23 2.44 5.16
N ARG A 84 12.18 1.52 5.30
CA ARG A 84 13.60 1.84 5.46
C ARG A 84 14.25 2.30 4.16
N TYR A 85 13.90 1.69 3.03
CA TYR A 85 14.60 1.87 1.76
C TYR A 85 13.84 2.68 0.72
N ALA A 86 12.52 2.47 0.56
CA ALA A 86 11.77 3.11 -0.50
C ALA A 86 11.81 4.65 -0.45
N PRO A 87 11.67 5.33 0.71
CA PRO A 87 11.73 6.78 0.76
C PRO A 87 13.05 7.39 0.26
N LYS A 88 14.15 6.63 0.34
CA LYS A 88 15.49 7.08 -0.06
C LYS A 88 15.84 6.72 -1.50
N MET A 89 15.20 5.68 -2.05
CA MET A 89 15.61 5.09 -3.31
C MET A 89 14.62 5.32 -4.45
N LEU A 90 13.30 5.31 -4.16
CA LEU A 90 12.27 5.43 -5.17
C LEU A 90 12.11 6.87 -5.64
N LYS A 91 12.33 7.10 -6.92
CA LYS A 91 12.07 8.40 -7.57
C LYS A 91 10.63 8.40 -8.08
N THR A 92 9.80 9.16 -7.44
CA THR A 92 8.37 9.26 -7.78
C THR A 92 8.05 10.34 -8.80
N ARG A 93 9.04 11.16 -9.20
CA ARG A 93 8.95 12.19 -10.24
C ARG A 93 10.28 12.36 -10.98
N PRO A 94 10.26 12.53 -12.32
CA PRO A 94 9.10 12.38 -13.20
C PRO A 94 8.59 10.92 -13.22
N TRP A 95 7.29 10.71 -13.47
CA TRP A 95 6.71 9.38 -13.53
C TRP A 95 5.66 9.30 -14.63
N THR A 96 5.66 8.19 -15.36
CA THR A 96 4.69 7.94 -16.42
C THR A 96 4.05 6.56 -16.26
N VAL A 97 2.81 6.45 -16.73
CA VAL A 97 2.08 5.18 -16.84
C VAL A 97 1.65 4.98 -18.29
N GLN A 98 2.19 3.95 -18.91
CA GLN A 98 1.81 3.55 -20.26
C GLN A 98 0.51 2.77 -20.22
N VAL A 99 -0.47 3.17 -21.02
CA VAL A 99 -1.72 2.42 -21.23
C VAL A 99 -1.73 1.88 -22.65
N GLU A 100 -1.88 0.56 -22.79
CA GLU A 100 -1.70 -0.14 -24.06
C GLU A 100 -2.57 -1.40 -24.18
N GLY A 101 -2.40 -2.15 -25.27
CA GLY A 101 -3.11 -3.40 -25.57
C GLY A 101 -4.41 -3.17 -26.32
N ALA A 102 -5.47 -3.92 -25.98
CA ALA A 102 -6.76 -3.87 -26.66
C ALA A 102 -7.56 -2.61 -26.27
N VAL A 103 -7.08 -1.43 -26.66
CA VAL A 103 -7.70 -0.12 -26.47
C VAL A 103 -7.63 0.69 -27.76
N LYS A 104 -8.60 1.59 -27.97
CA LYS A 104 -8.56 2.49 -29.13
C LYS A 104 -7.61 3.66 -28.97
N ARG A 105 -7.36 4.09 -27.72
CA ARG A 105 -6.56 5.26 -27.40
C ARG A 105 -5.39 4.88 -26.49
N ALA A 106 -4.47 4.07 -27.03
CA ALA A 106 -3.21 3.77 -26.34
C ALA A 106 -2.38 5.04 -26.19
N ARG A 107 -1.88 5.31 -24.99
CA ARG A 107 -1.04 6.48 -24.71
C ARG A 107 -0.27 6.34 -23.38
N THR A 108 0.73 7.16 -23.23
CA THR A 108 1.44 7.35 -21.97
C THR A 108 0.90 8.61 -21.28
N PHE A 109 0.54 8.47 -20.01
CA PHE A 109 0.13 9.55 -19.14
C PHE A 109 1.27 9.90 -18.20
N ASP A 110 1.58 11.18 -18.00
CA ASP A 110 2.38 11.58 -16.86
C ASP A 110 1.53 11.64 -15.58
N ILE A 111 2.19 11.64 -14.43
CA ILE A 111 1.51 11.57 -13.13
C ILE A 111 0.65 12.80 -12.86
N GLU A 112 1.06 13.97 -13.35
CA GLU A 112 0.33 15.23 -13.15
C GLU A 112 -0.94 15.25 -14.03
N GLU A 113 -0.88 14.64 -15.20
CA GLU A 113 -2.06 14.44 -16.06
C GLU A 113 -3.03 13.45 -15.43
N LEU A 114 -2.52 12.30 -14.89
CA LEU A 114 -3.36 11.34 -14.20
C LEU A 114 -4.09 11.97 -13.01
N LEU A 115 -3.41 12.76 -12.20
CA LEU A 115 -4.01 13.45 -11.05
C LEU A 115 -5.16 14.37 -11.41
N LYS A 116 -5.19 14.89 -12.64
CA LYS A 116 -6.22 15.80 -13.16
C LYS A 116 -7.31 15.08 -13.96
N LEU A 117 -7.20 13.78 -14.17
CA LEU A 117 -8.09 13.04 -15.05
C LEU A 117 -9.53 12.99 -14.53
N ALA A 118 -9.71 12.91 -13.23
CA ALA A 118 -11.00 12.94 -12.54
C ALA A 118 -10.88 13.58 -11.16
N ALA A 119 -12.01 13.95 -10.56
CA ALA A 119 -12.04 14.47 -9.20
C ALA A 119 -11.56 13.40 -8.21
N LEU A 120 -10.65 13.79 -7.32
CA LEU A 120 -10.16 12.90 -6.28
C LEU A 120 -11.21 12.73 -5.18
N GLU A 121 -11.32 11.51 -4.71
CA GLU A 121 -12.19 11.09 -3.64
C GLU A 121 -11.36 10.56 -2.45
N ASP A 122 -11.77 10.86 -1.23
CA ASP A 122 -11.27 10.25 0.00
C ASP A 122 -12.17 9.07 0.35
N ARG A 123 -11.60 7.86 0.41
CA ARG A 123 -12.33 6.61 0.65
C ARG A 123 -11.67 5.79 1.75
N VAL A 124 -12.36 5.61 2.84
CA VAL A 124 -11.91 4.78 3.95
C VAL A 124 -12.23 3.32 3.66
N TYR A 125 -11.22 2.52 3.34
CA TYR A 125 -11.39 1.12 2.98
C TYR A 125 -10.73 0.17 3.97
N ARG A 126 -11.35 -1.00 4.16
CA ARG A 126 -10.68 -2.15 4.77
C ARG A 126 -9.61 -2.67 3.83
N LEU A 127 -8.45 -3.03 4.36
CA LEU A 127 -7.39 -3.73 3.68
C LEU A 127 -7.15 -5.06 4.42
N ARG A 128 -7.11 -6.17 3.69
CA ARG A 128 -6.86 -7.50 4.22
C ARG A 128 -5.68 -8.14 3.51
N CYS A 129 -4.62 -8.43 4.24
CA CYS A 129 -3.49 -9.18 3.71
C CYS A 129 -3.77 -10.70 3.76
N VAL A 130 -3.28 -11.43 2.77
CA VAL A 130 -3.33 -12.90 2.76
C VAL A 130 -2.65 -13.50 4.00
N GLU A 131 -1.69 -12.81 4.61
CA GLU A 131 -1.00 -13.18 5.86
C GLU A 131 -1.87 -13.04 7.13
N ALA A 132 -3.18 -12.90 6.99
CA ALA A 132 -4.14 -12.84 8.08
C ALA A 132 -3.99 -11.64 9.03
N TRP A 133 -3.55 -10.49 8.51
CA TRP A 133 -3.64 -9.19 9.18
C TRP A 133 -4.47 -8.20 8.35
N SER A 134 -4.98 -7.18 8.99
CA SER A 134 -5.84 -6.17 8.34
C SER A 134 -5.59 -4.77 8.87
N ALA A 135 -6.03 -3.79 8.09
CA ALA A 135 -6.01 -2.37 8.43
C ALA A 135 -7.27 -1.68 7.88
N VAL A 136 -7.53 -0.48 8.33
CA VAL A 136 -8.52 0.44 7.75
C VAL A 136 -7.74 1.67 7.30
N VAL A 137 -7.78 1.98 6.01
CA VAL A 137 -6.92 2.99 5.41
C VAL A 137 -7.75 4.01 4.62
N PRO A 138 -7.64 5.31 4.93
CA PRO A 138 -8.16 6.37 4.08
C PRO A 138 -7.29 6.53 2.84
N TRP A 139 -7.83 6.21 1.68
CA TRP A 139 -7.17 6.33 0.38
C TRP A 139 -7.67 7.55 -0.38
N VAL A 140 -6.78 8.21 -1.12
CA VAL A 140 -7.12 9.32 -2.01
C VAL A 140 -6.89 8.91 -3.46
N GLY A 141 -7.94 8.95 -4.27
CA GLY A 141 -7.88 8.54 -5.66
C GLY A 141 -9.21 8.74 -6.39
N PHE A 142 -9.37 8.12 -7.54
CA PHE A 142 -10.62 8.08 -8.29
C PHE A 142 -10.90 6.67 -8.82
N PRO A 143 -12.15 6.31 -9.14
CA PRO A 143 -12.48 5.01 -9.71
C PRO A 143 -11.65 4.72 -10.96
N LEU A 144 -10.99 3.55 -11.02
CA LEU A 144 -10.17 3.15 -12.17
C LEU A 144 -10.96 3.21 -13.49
N SER A 145 -12.27 3.04 -13.42
CA SER A 145 -13.17 3.17 -14.57
C SER A 145 -13.08 4.53 -15.28
N GLU A 146 -12.67 5.59 -14.61
CA GLU A 146 -12.49 6.91 -15.23
C GLU A 146 -11.31 6.92 -16.22
N LEU A 147 -10.21 6.24 -15.89
CA LEU A 147 -9.12 6.02 -16.85
C LEU A 147 -9.56 5.07 -17.99
N ILE A 148 -10.23 3.96 -17.63
CA ILE A 148 -10.66 2.95 -18.59
C ILE A 148 -11.57 3.58 -19.67
N LYS A 149 -12.54 4.40 -19.28
CA LYS A 149 -13.42 5.14 -20.21
C LYS A 149 -12.63 6.03 -21.19
N ARG A 150 -11.53 6.64 -20.75
CA ARG A 150 -10.71 7.55 -21.58
C ARG A 150 -9.93 6.85 -22.67
N VAL A 151 -9.53 5.59 -22.42
CA VAL A 151 -8.71 4.81 -23.37
C VAL A 151 -9.55 3.94 -24.28
N GLU A 152 -10.86 3.84 -24.05
CA GLU A 152 -11.84 3.14 -24.87
C GLU A 152 -11.41 1.69 -25.17
N PRO A 153 -11.57 0.76 -24.23
CA PRO A 153 -11.25 -0.65 -24.46
C PRO A 153 -11.98 -1.23 -25.66
N ALA A 154 -11.28 -2.04 -26.45
CA ALA A 154 -11.87 -2.79 -27.56
C ALA A 154 -12.77 -3.92 -27.01
N GLY A 155 -13.70 -4.41 -27.82
CA GLY A 155 -14.68 -5.44 -27.41
C GLY A 155 -14.08 -6.78 -27.00
N ASN A 156 -12.83 -7.05 -27.40
CA ASN A 156 -12.07 -8.25 -27.00
C ASN A 156 -11.23 -8.04 -25.72
N ALA A 157 -11.18 -6.85 -25.13
CA ALA A 157 -10.54 -6.64 -23.85
C ALA A 157 -11.36 -7.31 -22.73
N LYS A 158 -10.84 -8.39 -22.16
CA LYS A 158 -11.50 -9.16 -21.08
C LYS A 158 -10.85 -8.94 -19.71
N PHE A 159 -9.58 -8.56 -19.70
CA PHE A 159 -8.78 -8.37 -18.51
C PHE A 159 -7.96 -7.10 -18.58
N VAL A 160 -7.59 -6.59 -17.41
CA VAL A 160 -6.63 -5.50 -17.24
C VAL A 160 -5.43 -6.04 -16.46
N GLU A 161 -4.25 -5.92 -17.05
CA GLU A 161 -2.97 -6.28 -16.41
C GLU A 161 -2.29 -5.00 -15.91
N PHE A 162 -1.75 -5.07 -14.71
CA PHE A 162 -0.99 -4.00 -14.06
C PHE A 162 0.45 -4.43 -13.94
N VAL A 163 1.39 -3.59 -14.39
CA VAL A 163 2.83 -3.85 -14.28
C VAL A 163 3.46 -2.76 -13.43
N THR A 164 4.25 -3.19 -12.44
CA THR A 164 4.95 -2.29 -11.52
C THR A 164 6.34 -1.94 -12.04
N LEU A 165 6.94 -0.87 -11.50
CA LEU A 165 8.32 -0.55 -11.79
C LEU A 165 9.25 -1.71 -11.39
N ALA A 166 10.21 -2.03 -12.24
CA ALA A 166 11.29 -2.97 -11.96
C ALA A 166 12.64 -2.35 -12.36
N ASP A 167 13.11 -1.40 -11.56
CA ASP A 167 14.40 -0.75 -11.74
C ASP A 167 15.37 -1.17 -10.62
N PRO A 168 16.38 -2.02 -10.90
CA PRO A 168 17.31 -2.50 -9.88
C PRO A 168 18.20 -1.40 -9.27
N LYS A 169 18.25 -0.20 -9.88
CA LYS A 169 18.94 0.95 -9.30
C LYS A 169 18.14 1.61 -8.18
N GLN A 170 16.81 1.46 -8.22
CA GLN A 170 15.90 2.04 -7.23
C GLN A 170 15.29 1.00 -6.30
N MET A 171 15.22 -0.26 -6.72
CA MET A 171 14.48 -1.34 -6.06
C MET A 171 15.41 -2.52 -5.76
N ARG A 172 16.01 -2.50 -4.59
CA ARG A 172 17.02 -3.49 -4.16
C ARG A 172 16.51 -4.92 -4.06
N GLY A 173 15.21 -5.09 -3.78
CA GLY A 173 14.57 -6.41 -3.64
C GLY A 173 14.49 -7.20 -4.93
N LEU A 174 14.64 -6.56 -6.09
CA LEU A 174 14.67 -7.22 -7.41
C LEU A 174 15.83 -8.20 -7.57
N ARG A 175 16.83 -8.15 -6.69
CA ARG A 175 17.93 -9.12 -6.65
C ARG A 175 17.51 -10.46 -6.05
N SER A 176 16.36 -10.51 -5.36
CA SER A 176 15.82 -11.74 -4.79
C SER A 176 14.95 -12.46 -5.83
N PRO A 177 15.13 -13.78 -6.01
CA PRO A 177 14.34 -14.59 -6.94
C PRO A 177 12.98 -15.02 -6.36
N VAL A 178 12.46 -14.32 -5.36
CA VAL A 178 11.21 -14.69 -4.67
C VAL A 178 9.98 -14.54 -5.57
N ILE A 179 10.05 -13.67 -6.56
CA ILE A 179 9.01 -13.40 -7.56
C ILE A 179 9.70 -13.19 -8.91
N ASP A 180 9.03 -13.56 -10.00
CA ASP A 180 9.42 -13.14 -11.36
C ASP A 180 9.13 -11.66 -11.54
N TRP A 181 10.18 -10.87 -11.75
CA TRP A 181 10.07 -9.43 -11.97
C TRP A 181 9.85 -9.08 -13.45
N PRO A 182 9.09 -8.02 -13.74
CA PRO A 182 8.39 -7.09 -12.85
C PRO A 182 7.21 -7.75 -12.15
N TYR A 183 6.83 -7.21 -10.99
CA TYR A 183 5.57 -7.60 -10.33
C TYR A 183 4.40 -7.30 -11.26
N THR A 184 3.55 -8.29 -11.47
CA THR A 184 2.36 -8.17 -12.33
C THR A 184 1.12 -8.61 -11.58
N GLU A 185 0.04 -7.91 -11.79
CA GLU A 185 -1.29 -8.25 -11.31
C GLU A 185 -2.33 -8.11 -12.39
N GLY A 186 -3.51 -8.70 -12.18
CA GLY A 186 -4.59 -8.64 -13.13
C GLY A 186 -5.96 -8.61 -12.47
N LEU A 187 -6.90 -8.00 -13.17
CA LEU A 187 -8.32 -8.00 -12.87
C LEU A 187 -9.12 -8.36 -14.11
N ARG A 188 -10.30 -8.99 -13.93
CA ARG A 188 -11.29 -9.01 -15.01
C ARG A 188 -11.75 -7.58 -15.30
N MET A 189 -12.26 -7.37 -16.52
CA MET A 189 -12.75 -6.04 -16.93
C MET A 189 -13.88 -5.53 -16.04
N ASP A 190 -14.81 -6.37 -15.61
CA ASP A 190 -15.91 -6.00 -14.72
C ASP A 190 -15.40 -5.63 -13.29
N GLU A 191 -14.38 -6.31 -12.79
CA GLU A 191 -13.70 -5.96 -11.54
C GLU A 191 -12.96 -4.62 -11.65
N ALA A 192 -12.26 -4.40 -12.77
CA ALA A 192 -11.54 -3.15 -13.04
C ALA A 192 -12.49 -1.95 -13.21
N MET A 193 -13.67 -2.18 -13.80
CA MET A 193 -14.72 -1.18 -13.99
C MET A 193 -15.57 -0.94 -12.73
N HIS A 194 -15.46 -1.80 -11.74
CA HIS A 194 -16.28 -1.68 -10.54
C HIS A 194 -15.95 -0.39 -9.76
N PRO A 195 -16.96 0.34 -9.25
CA PRO A 195 -16.74 1.63 -8.56
C PRO A 195 -15.81 1.56 -7.34
N LEU A 196 -15.68 0.39 -6.70
CA LEU A 196 -14.75 0.18 -5.57
C LEU A 196 -13.29 0.06 -5.99
N THR A 197 -12.98 -0.28 -7.25
CA THR A 197 -11.60 -0.33 -7.74
C THR A 197 -11.07 1.07 -7.93
N LEU A 198 -10.07 1.44 -7.13
CA LEU A 198 -9.56 2.80 -7.05
C LEU A 198 -8.16 2.90 -7.67
N MET A 199 -7.97 3.87 -8.55
CA MET A 199 -6.65 4.37 -8.93
C MET A 199 -6.24 5.39 -7.88
N THR A 200 -5.16 5.11 -7.14
CA THR A 200 -4.87 5.76 -5.86
C THR A 200 -3.55 6.49 -5.92
N PHE A 201 -3.55 7.74 -5.44
CA PHE A 201 -2.42 8.67 -5.46
C PHE A 201 -2.03 9.15 -4.06
N GLY A 202 -2.88 8.89 -3.06
CA GLY A 202 -2.67 9.35 -1.70
C GLY A 202 -3.30 8.45 -0.64
N MET A 203 -2.96 8.74 0.60
CA MET A 203 -3.55 8.16 1.79
C MET A 203 -3.48 9.15 2.95
N TYR A 204 -4.47 9.13 3.85
CA TYR A 204 -4.60 10.08 4.97
C TYR A 204 -4.57 11.55 4.54
N GLY A 205 -5.07 11.86 3.33
CA GLY A 205 -5.11 13.22 2.78
C GLY A 205 -3.79 13.70 2.16
N ASP A 206 -2.71 12.93 2.26
CA ASP A 206 -1.39 13.23 1.72
C ASP A 206 -1.07 12.40 0.47
N VAL A 207 -0.08 12.79 -0.33
CA VAL A 207 0.43 11.94 -1.41
C VAL A 207 0.92 10.60 -0.86
N LEU A 208 0.85 9.56 -1.68
CA LEU A 208 1.31 8.23 -1.30
C LEU A 208 2.78 8.26 -0.84
N PRO A 209 3.08 7.70 0.34
CA PRO A 209 4.47 7.42 0.73
C PRO A 209 5.09 6.38 -0.21
N ALA A 210 6.40 6.49 -0.42
CA ALA A 210 7.16 5.60 -1.30
C ALA A 210 6.93 4.12 -0.97
N GLN A 211 6.99 3.76 0.32
CA GLN A 211 6.80 2.39 0.81
C GLN A 211 5.37 1.85 0.65
N ASN A 212 4.40 2.72 0.40
CA ASN A 212 3.01 2.36 0.18
C ASN A 212 2.62 2.34 -1.30
N GLY A 213 3.60 2.44 -2.21
CA GLY A 213 3.41 2.27 -3.65
C GLY A 213 3.25 3.56 -4.45
N ALA A 214 3.90 4.65 -4.00
CA ALA A 214 3.95 5.90 -4.75
C ALA A 214 4.51 5.74 -6.18
N PRO A 215 4.20 6.68 -7.10
CA PRO A 215 3.27 7.78 -6.96
C PRO A 215 1.82 7.37 -7.26
N VAL A 216 1.59 6.17 -7.80
CA VAL A 216 0.28 5.67 -8.18
C VAL A 216 0.19 4.15 -8.01
N ARG A 217 -0.93 3.70 -7.46
CA ARG A 217 -1.26 2.28 -7.25
C ARG A 217 -2.73 2.01 -7.51
N VAL A 218 -3.08 0.72 -7.61
CA VAL A 218 -4.48 0.26 -7.55
C VAL A 218 -4.81 -0.14 -6.12
N VAL A 219 -6.08 0.06 -5.71
CA VAL A 219 -6.66 -0.49 -4.48
C VAL A 219 -7.95 -1.21 -4.81
N VAL A 220 -8.03 -2.48 -4.42
CA VAL A 220 -9.19 -3.36 -4.64
C VAL A 220 -9.60 -3.93 -3.28
N PRO A 221 -10.54 -3.29 -2.56
CA PRO A 221 -10.73 -3.54 -1.13
C PRO A 221 -11.31 -4.90 -0.78
N TRP A 222 -11.99 -5.59 -1.69
CA TRP A 222 -12.58 -6.91 -1.45
C TRP A 222 -11.65 -8.09 -1.75
N LYS A 223 -10.46 -7.79 -2.31
CA LYS A 223 -9.42 -8.77 -2.62
C LYS A 223 -8.29 -8.70 -1.60
N TYR A 224 -7.50 -9.76 -1.50
CA TYR A 224 -6.27 -9.71 -0.70
C TYR A 224 -5.33 -8.60 -1.20
N GLY A 225 -4.63 -7.96 -0.27
CA GLY A 225 -3.85 -6.74 -0.51
C GLY A 225 -2.81 -6.83 -1.62
N PHE A 226 -2.29 -8.03 -1.93
CA PHE A 226 -1.31 -8.22 -3.00
C PHE A 226 -1.92 -7.97 -4.41
N LYS A 227 -3.25 -8.09 -4.58
CA LYS A 227 -3.93 -7.73 -5.83
C LYS A 227 -3.88 -6.23 -6.14
N SER A 228 -3.54 -5.42 -5.17
CA SER A 228 -3.44 -3.96 -5.27
C SER A 228 -2.03 -3.53 -5.68
N ALA A 229 -1.70 -3.70 -6.96
CA ALA A 229 -0.39 -3.41 -7.54
C ALA A 229 0.08 -1.97 -7.26
N LYS A 230 1.39 -1.82 -6.94
CA LYS A 230 2.04 -0.59 -6.47
C LYS A 230 2.97 0.00 -7.53
N SER A 231 3.23 1.32 -7.45
CA SER A 231 4.22 2.00 -8.32
C SER A 231 4.06 1.61 -9.79
N LEU A 232 2.84 1.81 -10.30
CA LEU A 232 2.44 1.38 -11.64
C LEU A 232 3.20 2.14 -12.73
N VAL A 233 3.72 1.42 -13.71
CA VAL A 233 4.34 1.98 -14.93
C VAL A 233 3.61 1.58 -16.18
N ARG A 234 2.75 0.53 -16.13
CA ARG A 234 2.01 0.07 -17.28
C ARG A 234 0.67 -0.54 -16.88
N ILE A 235 -0.36 -0.27 -17.71
CA ILE A 235 -1.69 -0.87 -17.64
C ILE A 235 -1.99 -1.42 -19.03
N ARG A 236 -2.20 -2.74 -19.13
CA ARG A 236 -2.43 -3.43 -20.41
C ARG A 236 -3.83 -4.03 -20.44
N PHE A 237 -4.54 -3.78 -21.52
CA PHE A 237 -5.84 -4.40 -21.77
C PHE A 237 -5.64 -5.63 -22.64
N VAL A 238 -6.05 -6.79 -22.15
CA VAL A 238 -5.75 -8.07 -22.79
C VAL A 238 -6.99 -8.96 -22.90
N GLU A 239 -6.97 -9.84 -23.89
CA GLU A 239 -8.07 -10.78 -24.14
C GLU A 239 -8.01 -12.00 -23.24
N LYS A 240 -6.79 -12.50 -22.98
CA LYS A 240 -6.54 -13.67 -22.14
C LYS A 240 -6.20 -13.25 -20.73
N GLN A 241 -6.56 -14.09 -19.76
CA GLN A 241 -6.17 -13.88 -18.36
C GLN A 241 -4.65 -13.76 -18.26
N PRO A 242 -4.12 -12.64 -17.70
CA PRO A 242 -2.69 -12.50 -17.49
C PRO A 242 -2.23 -13.38 -16.33
N ALA A 243 -1.03 -13.91 -16.43
CA ALA A 243 -0.39 -14.62 -15.32
C ALA A 243 0.11 -13.60 -14.29
N THR A 244 -0.34 -13.73 -13.04
CA THR A 244 0.03 -12.79 -11.97
C THR A 244 1.28 -13.26 -11.21
N ALA A 245 1.96 -12.35 -10.51
CA ALA A 245 3.25 -12.62 -9.89
C ALA A 245 3.18 -13.76 -8.87
N TRP A 246 2.23 -13.72 -7.94
CA TRP A 246 2.10 -14.76 -6.92
C TRP A 246 1.54 -16.07 -7.46
N GLU A 247 0.58 -16.03 -8.40
CA GLU A 247 0.07 -17.22 -9.09
C GLU A 247 1.21 -17.98 -9.82
N LYS A 248 2.11 -17.26 -10.48
CA LYS A 248 3.30 -17.87 -11.11
C LYS A 248 4.28 -18.44 -10.08
N SER A 249 4.53 -17.70 -9.01
CA SER A 249 5.51 -18.12 -8.00
C SER A 249 5.04 -19.32 -7.19
N ASN A 250 3.75 -19.39 -6.84
CA ASN A 250 3.20 -20.50 -6.06
C ASN A 250 1.72 -20.74 -6.36
N PRO A 251 1.38 -21.41 -7.47
CA PRO A 251 0.01 -21.61 -7.92
C PRO A 251 -0.84 -22.48 -6.99
N SER A 252 -0.21 -23.24 -6.10
CA SER A 252 -0.93 -24.02 -5.06
C SER A 252 -1.44 -23.17 -3.90
N GLU A 253 -0.86 -21.98 -3.70
CA GLU A 253 -1.20 -21.07 -2.60
C GLU A 253 -2.00 -19.85 -3.06
N TYR A 254 -1.75 -19.36 -4.29
CA TYR A 254 -2.30 -18.10 -4.81
C TYR A 254 -2.98 -18.30 -6.15
N GLY A 255 -4.20 -17.80 -6.27
CA GLY A 255 -4.97 -17.82 -7.50
C GLY A 255 -5.16 -16.42 -8.09
N PHE A 256 -5.73 -16.38 -9.29
CA PHE A 256 -5.96 -15.14 -10.02
C PHE A 256 -6.94 -14.19 -9.31
N TYR A 257 -8.07 -14.72 -8.81
CA TYR A 257 -9.12 -13.88 -8.25
C TYR A 257 -8.74 -13.31 -6.89
N SER A 258 -8.19 -14.12 -6.02
CA SER A 258 -7.72 -13.78 -4.68
C SER A 258 -8.66 -12.87 -3.90
N ASN A 259 -9.96 -13.18 -3.99
CA ASN A 259 -10.98 -12.56 -3.16
C ASN A 259 -10.79 -12.97 -1.71
N VAL A 260 -11.02 -12.05 -0.78
CA VAL A 260 -11.01 -12.37 0.65
C VAL A 260 -12.12 -13.37 0.94
N ASN A 261 -11.74 -14.60 1.32
CA ASN A 261 -12.65 -15.70 1.54
C ASN A 261 -12.28 -16.45 2.83
N PRO A 262 -13.08 -16.33 3.91
CA PRO A 262 -12.83 -17.02 5.17
C PRO A 262 -13.02 -18.53 5.11
N ALA A 263 -13.70 -19.06 4.09
CA ALA A 263 -13.92 -20.49 3.91
C ALA A 263 -12.75 -21.18 3.18
N ARG A 264 -11.88 -20.42 2.50
CA ARG A 264 -10.70 -20.94 1.80
C ARG A 264 -9.43 -20.58 2.57
N ASP A 265 -8.93 -21.55 3.32
CA ASP A 265 -7.67 -21.37 4.05
C ASP A 265 -6.45 -21.33 3.10
N HIS A 266 -5.42 -20.59 3.49
CA HIS A 266 -4.10 -20.71 2.89
C HIS A 266 -3.48 -22.06 3.34
N PRO A 267 -2.67 -22.76 2.52
CA PRO A 267 -2.09 -24.04 2.93
C PRO A 267 -1.29 -24.01 4.24
N ARG A 268 -0.76 -22.84 4.62
CA ARG A 268 0.08 -22.66 5.80
C ARG A 268 -0.61 -22.02 7.01
N TRP A 269 -1.77 -21.39 6.83
CA TRP A 269 -2.51 -20.73 7.92
C TRP A 269 -3.99 -20.56 7.57
N THR A 270 -4.81 -20.34 8.61
CA THR A 270 -6.23 -20.11 8.44
C THR A 270 -6.56 -18.70 7.97
N GLN A 271 -7.58 -18.57 7.11
CA GLN A 271 -8.15 -17.30 6.68
C GLN A 271 -9.43 -16.94 7.44
N LYS A 272 -9.89 -17.79 8.37
CA LYS A 272 -11.14 -17.60 9.13
C LYS A 272 -11.10 -16.38 10.04
N SER A 273 -9.91 -15.97 10.46
CA SER A 273 -9.74 -14.83 11.37
C SER A 273 -8.54 -13.98 11.00
N GLU A 274 -8.57 -12.72 11.44
CA GLU A 274 -7.55 -11.73 11.14
C GLU A 274 -7.12 -10.95 12.40
N ARG A 275 -5.89 -10.42 12.38
CA ARG A 275 -5.34 -9.49 13.35
C ARG A 275 -5.42 -8.08 12.78
N ARG A 276 -6.09 -7.15 13.47
CA ARG A 276 -6.11 -5.75 13.09
C ARG A 276 -4.83 -5.05 13.56
N LEU A 277 -4.12 -4.39 12.66
CA LEU A 277 -2.93 -3.58 13.02
C LEU A 277 -3.33 -2.47 14.00
N GLY A 278 -2.51 -2.33 15.06
CA GLY A 278 -2.74 -1.34 16.11
C GLY A 278 -3.71 -1.76 17.21
N GLU A 279 -4.20 -2.99 17.18
CA GLU A 279 -4.97 -3.60 18.25
C GLU A 279 -4.14 -4.67 18.98
N ASP A 280 -2.81 -4.48 19.02
CA ASP A 280 -1.89 -5.43 19.62
C ASP A 280 -1.81 -5.25 21.16
N GLY A 281 -1.99 -6.33 21.91
CA GLY A 281 -1.90 -6.37 23.38
C GLY A 281 -1.91 -7.80 23.88
N LEU A 282 -1.62 -7.99 25.17
CA LEU A 282 -1.56 -9.32 25.80
C LEU A 282 -2.83 -10.16 25.60
N PHE A 283 -3.98 -9.52 25.32
CA PHE A 283 -5.28 -10.16 25.11
C PHE A 283 -5.90 -9.84 23.75
N THR A 284 -5.09 -9.55 22.73
CA THR A 284 -5.61 -9.20 21.40
C THR A 284 -6.44 -10.32 20.81
N LYS A 285 -7.74 -10.08 20.70
CA LYS A 285 -8.68 -11.01 20.06
C LYS A 285 -8.58 -10.87 18.54
N ARG A 286 -8.36 -11.99 17.86
CA ARG A 286 -8.51 -12.04 16.40
C ARG A 286 -9.99 -11.77 16.06
N ARG A 287 -10.21 -11.06 14.95
CA ARG A 287 -11.55 -10.80 14.40
C ARG A 287 -11.94 -11.89 13.41
N PRO A 288 -13.21 -12.26 13.27
CA PRO A 288 -13.67 -13.06 12.13
C PRO A 288 -13.38 -12.32 10.82
N THR A 289 -12.84 -13.03 9.84
CA THR A 289 -12.68 -12.49 8.48
C THR A 289 -14.02 -12.44 7.78
N LEU A 290 -14.35 -11.32 7.17
CA LEU A 290 -15.58 -11.14 6.40
C LEU A 290 -15.36 -11.56 4.95
N MET A 291 -16.35 -12.28 4.37
CA MET A 291 -16.34 -12.59 2.94
C MET A 291 -16.23 -11.30 2.11
N PHE A 292 -15.40 -11.32 1.06
CA PHE A 292 -15.08 -10.13 0.28
C PHE A 292 -14.62 -8.93 1.14
N ASN A 293 -13.95 -9.21 2.28
CA ASN A 293 -13.51 -8.18 3.23
C ASN A 293 -14.64 -7.25 3.71
N GLY A 294 -15.88 -7.77 3.72
CA GLY A 294 -17.10 -7.04 4.11
C GLY A 294 -17.73 -6.18 3.01
N TYR A 295 -17.32 -6.35 1.74
CA TYR A 295 -17.92 -5.68 0.58
C TYR A 295 -18.85 -6.60 -0.24
N GLY A 296 -19.40 -7.65 0.40
CA GLY A 296 -20.23 -8.65 -0.28
C GLY A 296 -21.45 -8.06 -0.98
N GLU A 297 -22.15 -7.11 -0.35
CA GLU A 297 -23.31 -6.45 -0.95
C GLU A 297 -23.01 -5.75 -2.27
N GLN A 298 -21.78 -5.23 -2.41
CA GLN A 298 -21.36 -4.48 -3.59
C GLN A 298 -20.81 -5.38 -4.70
N VAL A 299 -20.15 -6.51 -4.35
CA VAL A 299 -19.33 -7.26 -5.31
C VAL A 299 -19.73 -8.72 -5.52
N ALA A 300 -20.59 -9.31 -4.66
CA ALA A 300 -20.92 -10.73 -4.76
C ALA A 300 -21.56 -11.10 -6.12
N SER A 301 -22.31 -10.19 -6.72
CA SER A 301 -22.93 -10.38 -8.03
C SER A 301 -21.93 -10.60 -9.17
N LEU A 302 -20.70 -10.05 -9.05
CA LEU A 302 -19.61 -10.26 -10.02
C LEU A 302 -19.18 -11.74 -10.10
N TYR A 303 -19.45 -12.49 -9.06
CA TYR A 303 -19.01 -13.88 -8.90
C TYR A 303 -20.17 -14.88 -8.87
N ALA A 304 -21.38 -14.45 -9.26
CA ALA A 304 -22.55 -15.31 -9.33
C ALA A 304 -22.29 -16.53 -10.21
N GLY A 305 -22.56 -17.73 -9.71
CA GLY A 305 -22.32 -18.99 -10.41
C GLY A 305 -20.86 -19.49 -10.42
N MET A 306 -19.93 -18.77 -9.80
CA MET A 306 -18.53 -19.19 -9.68
C MET A 306 -18.30 -20.01 -8.40
N ASP A 307 -17.56 -21.10 -8.51
CA ASP A 307 -17.04 -21.85 -7.35
C ASP A 307 -15.79 -21.15 -6.79
N LEU A 308 -15.98 -20.31 -5.78
CA LEU A 308 -14.89 -19.54 -5.15
C LEU A 308 -13.94 -20.38 -4.28
N MET A 309 -14.15 -21.68 -4.16
CA MET A 309 -13.19 -22.62 -3.57
C MET A 309 -12.15 -23.06 -4.59
N LYS A 310 -12.53 -23.09 -5.87
CA LYS A 310 -11.67 -23.47 -7.00
C LYS A 310 -11.09 -22.24 -7.71
N LEU A 311 -11.92 -21.22 -7.87
CA LEU A 311 -11.56 -19.96 -8.53
C LEU A 311 -11.17 -18.90 -7.49
N TYR A 312 -10.00 -19.07 -6.91
CA TYR A 312 -9.47 -18.25 -5.82
C TYR A 312 -8.28 -17.38 -6.27
#